data_d0bb2ed5afc6cde9fbe8b23ab1506daf
#
_entry.id   d0bb2ed5afc6cde9fbe8b23ab1506daf
#
_cell.length_a   1.000
_cell.length_b   1.000
_cell.length_c   1.000
_cell.angle_alpha   90.00
_cell.angle_beta   90.00
_cell.angle_gamma   90.00
#
_symmetry.space_group_name_H-M   'P 1'
#
loop_
_entity.id
_entity.type
_entity.pdbx_description
1 polymer ?
#
loop_
_entity_poly.entity_id
_entity_poly.type
_entity_poly.pdbx_seq_one_letter_code
_entity_poly.pdbx_strand_id
1 'polypeptide(L)'
;MLKLPVMVAAGGINSAGRTSRRHAYRRMIWDHLSAADRAATESALSQMMGSADTDTLLKHTLVREIEKDWFDHRAVPWHRRAQVSADQAQGLFNYNPGGIGDGEIVGGQTSPMDDKRVRVVLKPESDVLLPSTRQFDVSSAGQLPTGFNPGDLYPSRNHPRAVQMTVFAMSDALADLGVDWATLADKVPADAISVYISSAMG
;
A
#
# COMPACT_ATOMS: atom_id res chain seq x y z
N MET A 1 13.66 39.20 -18.87
CA MET A 1 14.37 37.95 -19.23
C MET A 1 13.48 36.78 -18.81
N LEU A 2 13.09 35.92 -19.71
CA LEU A 2 12.24 34.77 -19.40
C LEU A 2 13.08 33.77 -18.58
N LYS A 3 12.70 33.49 -17.32
CA LYS A 3 13.35 32.45 -16.51
C LYS A 3 12.66 31.12 -16.82
N LEU A 4 13.40 30.17 -17.37
CA LEU A 4 12.89 28.81 -17.61
C LEU A 4 13.06 27.97 -16.33
N PRO A 5 12.07 27.12 -16.00
CA PRO A 5 12.21 26.17 -14.91
C PRO A 5 13.26 25.12 -15.26
N VAL A 6 14.06 24.72 -14.28
CA VAL A 6 15.06 23.66 -14.42
C VAL A 6 14.76 22.56 -13.41
N MET A 7 14.67 21.33 -13.88
CA MET A 7 14.58 20.17 -13.01
C MET A 7 15.97 19.85 -12.46
N VAL A 8 16.14 19.91 -11.14
CA VAL A 8 17.41 19.75 -10.46
C VAL A 8 17.58 18.41 -9.76
N ALA A 9 16.48 17.74 -9.45
CA ALA A 9 16.48 16.42 -8.83
C ALA A 9 15.20 15.66 -9.15
N ALA A 10 15.30 14.34 -9.10
CA ALA A 10 14.16 13.43 -9.20
C ALA A 10 14.36 12.25 -8.25
N GLY A 11 13.30 11.86 -7.57
CA GLY A 11 13.31 10.73 -6.65
C GLY A 11 11.94 10.08 -6.54
N GLY A 12 11.91 8.89 -5.97
CA GLY A 12 10.70 8.11 -5.80
C GLY A 12 10.97 6.68 -5.39
N ILE A 13 9.89 5.90 -5.38
CA ILE A 13 9.92 4.48 -5.05
C ILE A 13 9.00 3.70 -5.98
N ASN A 14 9.44 2.54 -6.40
CA ASN A 14 8.65 1.55 -7.12
C ASN A 14 9.01 0.13 -6.68
N SER A 15 8.51 -0.89 -7.37
CA SER A 15 8.81 -2.29 -7.05
C SER A 15 10.29 -2.68 -7.22
N ALA A 16 11.06 -1.92 -7.96
CA ALA A 16 12.50 -2.13 -8.13
C ALA A 16 13.35 -1.39 -7.07
N GLY A 17 12.71 -0.62 -6.19
CA GLY A 17 13.37 0.19 -5.17
C GLY A 17 13.32 1.69 -5.48
N ARG A 18 14.23 2.44 -4.87
CA ARG A 18 14.35 3.89 -5.06
C ARG A 18 14.72 4.26 -6.50
N THR A 19 14.20 5.38 -6.99
CA THR A 19 14.41 5.78 -8.39
C THR A 19 15.58 6.73 -8.60
N SER A 20 15.99 7.46 -7.57
CA SER A 20 17.15 8.34 -7.63
C SER A 20 18.42 7.60 -8.11
N ARG A 21 19.36 8.30 -8.68
CA ARG A 21 20.65 7.76 -9.17
C ARG A 21 20.51 6.49 -10.03
N ARG A 22 19.35 6.32 -10.69
CA ARG A 22 19.01 5.17 -11.54
C ARG A 22 18.99 3.81 -10.82
N HIS A 23 18.82 3.75 -9.50
CA HIS A 23 18.83 2.49 -8.76
C HIS A 23 17.75 1.53 -9.24
N ALA A 24 16.49 1.97 -9.38
CA ALA A 24 15.42 1.13 -9.90
C ALA A 24 15.69 0.62 -11.32
N TYR A 25 16.23 1.47 -12.20
CA TYR A 25 16.62 1.05 -13.55
C TYR A 25 17.70 -0.02 -13.51
N ARG A 26 18.77 0.18 -12.71
CA ARG A 26 19.82 -0.83 -12.54
C ARG A 26 19.25 -2.16 -12.04
N ARG A 27 18.31 -2.12 -11.09
CA ARG A 27 17.64 -3.36 -10.63
C ARG A 27 16.91 -4.09 -11.76
N MET A 28 16.25 -3.37 -12.67
CA MET A 28 15.56 -3.97 -13.81
C MET A 28 16.49 -4.63 -14.83
N ILE A 29 17.71 -4.10 -14.99
CA ILE A 29 18.70 -4.63 -15.93
C ILE A 29 19.84 -5.39 -15.23
N TRP A 30 19.56 -5.96 -14.07
CA TRP A 30 20.53 -6.58 -13.18
C TRP A 30 21.56 -7.48 -13.86
N ASP A 31 21.11 -8.34 -14.76
CA ASP A 31 21.95 -9.32 -15.45
C ASP A 31 22.98 -8.69 -16.38
N HIS A 32 22.75 -7.44 -16.79
CA HIS A 32 23.61 -6.68 -17.70
C HIS A 32 24.52 -5.67 -17.00
N LEU A 33 24.50 -5.62 -15.67
CA LEU A 33 25.31 -4.67 -14.91
C LEU A 33 26.78 -5.09 -14.78
N SER A 34 27.64 -4.09 -14.70
CA SER A 34 29.02 -4.26 -14.23
C SER A 34 29.04 -4.72 -12.77
N ALA A 35 30.15 -5.33 -12.31
CA ALA A 35 30.30 -5.72 -10.91
C ALA A 35 30.17 -4.52 -9.95
N ALA A 36 30.69 -3.36 -10.32
CA ALA A 36 30.59 -2.14 -9.52
C ALA A 36 29.13 -1.64 -9.40
N ASP A 37 28.37 -1.66 -10.51
CA ASP A 37 26.97 -1.26 -10.50
C ASP A 37 26.07 -2.26 -9.75
N ARG A 38 26.38 -3.57 -9.80
CA ARG A 38 25.72 -4.58 -8.99
C ARG A 38 25.94 -4.29 -7.51
N ALA A 39 27.17 -4.12 -7.08
CA ALA A 39 27.49 -3.82 -5.68
C ALA A 39 26.79 -2.54 -5.18
N ALA A 40 26.74 -1.49 -5.99
CA ALA A 40 26.03 -0.26 -5.66
C ALA A 40 24.50 -0.47 -5.54
N THR A 41 23.91 -1.30 -6.40
CA THR A 41 22.50 -1.63 -6.39
C THR A 41 22.14 -2.51 -5.19
N GLU A 42 22.97 -3.52 -4.89
CA GLU A 42 22.84 -4.37 -3.68
C GLU A 42 22.88 -3.53 -2.41
N SER A 43 23.87 -2.64 -2.29
CA SER A 43 23.98 -1.75 -1.13
C SER A 43 22.74 -0.88 -0.94
N ALA A 44 22.20 -0.32 -2.04
CA ALA A 44 21.00 0.52 -1.98
C ALA A 44 19.75 -0.28 -1.57
N LEU A 45 19.60 -1.51 -2.08
CA LEU A 45 18.48 -2.39 -1.72
C LEU A 45 18.64 -2.92 -0.29
N SER A 46 19.86 -3.30 0.11
CA SER A 46 20.15 -3.76 1.47
C SER A 46 19.80 -2.72 2.53
N GLN A 47 20.16 -1.47 2.30
CA GLN A 47 19.78 -0.36 3.19
C GLN A 47 18.27 -0.17 3.30
N MET A 48 17.54 -0.41 2.22
CA MET A 48 16.08 -0.25 2.18
C MET A 48 15.35 -1.43 2.80
N MET A 49 15.81 -2.66 2.56
CA MET A 49 15.13 -3.90 2.92
C MET A 49 15.63 -4.50 4.25
N GLY A 50 16.75 -4.02 4.77
CA GLY A 50 17.36 -4.57 5.98
C GLY A 50 17.97 -5.97 5.78
N SER A 51 18.21 -6.40 4.54
CA SER A 51 18.83 -7.69 4.20
C SER A 51 20.11 -7.46 3.41
N ALA A 52 21.13 -8.31 3.66
CA ALA A 52 22.40 -8.29 2.92
C ALA A 52 22.53 -9.46 1.91
N ASP A 53 21.56 -10.37 1.88
CA ASP A 53 21.57 -11.52 0.99
C ASP A 53 21.04 -11.15 -0.40
N THR A 54 21.89 -11.25 -1.41
CA THR A 54 21.57 -10.90 -2.80
C THR A 54 20.37 -11.66 -3.35
N ASP A 55 20.25 -12.94 -3.09
CA ASP A 55 19.13 -13.75 -3.57
C ASP A 55 17.81 -13.27 -2.96
N THR A 56 17.81 -12.92 -1.69
CA THR A 56 16.67 -12.32 -1.02
C THR A 56 16.33 -10.96 -1.61
N LEU A 57 17.31 -10.09 -1.84
CA LEU A 57 17.09 -8.78 -2.45
C LEU A 57 16.45 -8.90 -3.84
N LEU A 58 16.92 -9.86 -4.63
CA LEU A 58 16.39 -10.07 -5.99
C LEU A 58 14.99 -10.70 -5.99
N LYS A 59 14.72 -11.67 -5.13
CA LYS A 59 13.40 -12.32 -5.02
C LYS A 59 12.31 -11.40 -4.50
N HIS A 60 12.66 -10.46 -3.65
CA HIS A 60 11.73 -9.57 -2.97
C HIS A 60 11.63 -8.16 -3.59
N THR A 61 12.01 -8.04 -4.85
CA THR A 61 11.86 -6.83 -5.68
C THR A 61 11.24 -7.17 -7.02
N LEU A 62 10.77 -6.13 -7.76
CA LEU A 62 10.07 -6.23 -9.05
C LEU A 62 8.69 -6.89 -8.93
N VAL A 63 8.25 -7.52 -10.02
CA VAL A 63 6.99 -8.28 -10.06
C VAL A 63 7.23 -9.65 -9.44
N ARG A 64 6.41 -10.01 -8.47
CA ARG A 64 6.48 -11.30 -7.78
C ARG A 64 5.11 -11.77 -7.33
N GLU A 65 5.00 -12.98 -6.82
CA GLU A 65 3.76 -13.46 -6.20
C GLU A 65 3.33 -12.50 -5.09
N ILE A 66 2.04 -12.21 -5.02
CA ILE A 66 1.50 -11.29 -4.02
C ILE A 66 1.65 -11.92 -2.64
N GLU A 67 2.29 -11.21 -1.73
CA GLU A 67 2.49 -11.66 -0.35
C GLU A 67 1.13 -11.76 0.36
N LYS A 68 0.83 -12.93 0.94
CA LYS A 68 -0.48 -13.23 1.55
C LYS A 68 -0.87 -12.26 2.67
N ASP A 69 0.12 -11.73 3.38
CA ASP A 69 -0.10 -10.76 4.45
C ASP A 69 -0.70 -9.43 3.94
N TRP A 70 -0.51 -9.14 2.65
CA TRP A 70 -1.07 -7.97 1.99
C TRP A 70 -2.39 -8.28 1.28
N PHE A 71 -2.47 -9.43 0.61
CA PHE A 71 -3.64 -9.79 -0.17
C PHE A 71 -3.61 -11.28 -0.52
N ASP A 72 -4.51 -12.05 0.07
CA ASP A 72 -4.71 -13.44 -0.33
C ASP A 72 -5.66 -13.51 -1.54
N HIS A 73 -5.10 -13.58 -2.75
CA HIS A 73 -5.84 -13.66 -4.00
C HIS A 73 -6.73 -14.91 -4.10
N ARG A 74 -6.48 -15.96 -3.28
CA ARG A 74 -7.27 -17.20 -3.27
C ARG A 74 -8.48 -17.12 -2.38
N ALA A 75 -8.51 -16.17 -1.44
CA ALA A 75 -9.56 -16.05 -0.43
C ALA A 75 -9.97 -14.59 -0.19
N VAL A 76 -10.18 -13.83 -1.26
CA VAL A 76 -10.58 -12.42 -1.16
C VAL A 76 -11.96 -12.33 -0.54
N PRO A 77 -12.13 -11.61 0.58
CA PRO A 77 -13.43 -11.42 1.20
C PRO A 77 -14.42 -10.79 0.21
N TRP A 78 -15.56 -11.39 0.10
CA TRP A 78 -16.64 -10.97 -0.76
C TRP A 78 -17.98 -11.08 -0.05
N HIS A 79 -18.96 -10.35 -0.53
CA HIS A 79 -20.34 -10.50 -0.06
C HIS A 79 -21.24 -10.88 -1.23
N ARG A 80 -21.89 -12.01 -1.11
CA ARG A 80 -22.89 -12.46 -2.07
C ARG A 80 -24.28 -12.00 -1.61
N ARG A 81 -24.99 -11.30 -2.49
CA ARG A 81 -26.39 -10.99 -2.25
C ARG A 81 -27.22 -12.26 -2.39
N ALA A 82 -28.08 -12.51 -1.41
CA ALA A 82 -29.05 -13.60 -1.42
C ALA A 82 -30.41 -13.08 -0.96
N GLN A 83 -31.48 -13.61 -1.53
CA GLN A 83 -32.83 -13.37 -1.06
C GLN A 83 -33.17 -14.37 0.01
N VAL A 84 -33.77 -13.92 1.10
CA VAL A 84 -34.27 -14.78 2.20
C VAL A 84 -35.71 -15.08 1.97
N SER A 85 -36.06 -16.37 1.90
CA SER A 85 -37.46 -16.83 1.86
C SER A 85 -38.14 -16.66 3.22
N ALA A 86 -39.47 -16.65 3.22
CA ALA A 86 -40.28 -16.56 4.45
C ALA A 86 -39.92 -17.62 5.50
N ASP A 87 -39.55 -18.82 5.05
CA ASP A 87 -39.16 -19.93 5.92
C ASP A 87 -37.76 -19.78 6.54
N GLN A 88 -36.94 -18.92 5.98
CA GLN A 88 -35.55 -18.64 6.39
C GLN A 88 -35.42 -17.28 7.09
N ALA A 89 -36.53 -16.61 7.39
CA ALA A 89 -36.55 -15.24 7.88
C ALA A 89 -36.02 -15.07 9.31
N GLN A 90 -35.63 -16.14 9.99
CA GLN A 90 -35.02 -16.10 11.33
C GLN A 90 -33.64 -16.75 11.33
N GLY A 91 -32.69 -16.10 11.96
CA GLY A 91 -31.34 -16.62 12.09
C GLY A 91 -30.62 -16.10 13.33
N LEU A 92 -29.61 -16.84 13.74
CA LEU A 92 -28.70 -16.45 14.78
C LEU A 92 -27.37 -16.03 14.12
N PHE A 93 -26.91 -14.83 14.42
CA PHE A 93 -25.69 -14.27 13.89
C PHE A 93 -24.69 -14.02 15.03
N ASN A 94 -23.42 -14.25 14.77
CA ASN A 94 -22.36 -13.92 15.71
C ASN A 94 -22.26 -12.39 15.82
N TYR A 95 -22.28 -11.92 17.04
CA TYR A 95 -22.21 -10.51 17.38
C TYR A 95 -20.74 -10.07 17.55
N ASN A 96 -20.40 -8.93 16.98
CA ASN A 96 -19.13 -8.28 17.21
C ASN A 96 -19.34 -7.10 18.18
N PRO A 97 -18.66 -7.03 19.33
CA PRO A 97 -18.83 -5.91 20.27
C PRO A 97 -18.63 -4.55 19.60
N GLY A 98 -19.64 -3.69 19.69
CA GLY A 98 -19.70 -2.42 18.95
C GLY A 98 -20.55 -2.46 17.68
N GLY A 99 -21.14 -3.63 17.35
CA GLY A 99 -22.05 -3.82 16.23
C GLY A 99 -23.52 -3.57 16.56
N ILE A 100 -24.38 -4.43 16.04
CA ILE A 100 -25.84 -4.28 16.05
C ILE A 100 -26.39 -4.53 17.45
N GLY A 101 -26.99 -3.52 18.07
CA GLY A 101 -27.80 -3.65 19.30
C GLY A 101 -29.27 -3.95 18.99
N ASP A 102 -30.12 -3.77 20.00
CA ASP A 102 -31.56 -3.77 19.78
C ASP A 102 -31.96 -2.69 18.78
N GLY A 103 -32.68 -3.04 17.74
CA GLY A 103 -33.12 -2.08 16.75
C GLY A 103 -33.66 -2.68 15.47
N GLU A 104 -34.05 -1.80 14.59
CA GLU A 104 -34.45 -2.16 13.23
C GLU A 104 -33.24 -1.98 12.29
N ILE A 105 -32.89 -3.04 11.56
CA ILE A 105 -31.99 -3.01 10.45
C ILE A 105 -32.73 -2.96 9.12
N VAL A 106 -32.07 -2.57 8.04
CA VAL A 106 -32.68 -2.62 6.71
C VAL A 106 -33.13 -4.06 6.42
N GLY A 107 -34.45 -4.29 6.35
CA GLY A 107 -35.03 -5.59 6.08
C GLY A 107 -35.33 -6.49 7.30
N GLY A 108 -35.14 -6.01 8.54
CA GLY A 108 -35.43 -6.88 9.70
C GLY A 108 -35.35 -6.17 11.05
N GLN A 109 -35.46 -6.97 12.11
CA GLN A 109 -35.32 -6.53 13.49
C GLN A 109 -34.23 -7.35 14.18
N THR A 110 -33.51 -6.74 15.11
CA THR A 110 -32.49 -7.39 15.92
C THR A 110 -32.86 -7.40 17.38
N SER A 111 -32.51 -8.48 18.07
CA SER A 111 -32.61 -8.57 19.54
C SER A 111 -31.38 -9.33 20.07
N PRO A 112 -30.75 -8.87 21.16
CA PRO A 112 -29.65 -9.58 21.78
C PRO A 112 -30.16 -10.91 22.37
N MET A 113 -29.34 -11.95 22.30
CA MET A 113 -29.57 -13.23 22.95
C MET A 113 -28.57 -13.49 24.07
N ASP A 114 -27.30 -13.19 23.82
CA ASP A 114 -26.21 -13.29 24.78
C ASP A 114 -25.06 -12.35 24.35
N ASP A 115 -23.95 -12.34 25.11
CA ASP A 115 -22.80 -11.46 24.86
C ASP A 115 -22.16 -11.62 23.46
N LYS A 116 -22.47 -12.68 22.73
CA LYS A 116 -21.85 -13.03 21.44
C LYS A 116 -22.84 -13.26 20.31
N ARG A 117 -24.15 -13.29 20.59
CA ARG A 117 -25.16 -13.63 19.59
C ARG A 117 -26.33 -12.68 19.58
N VAL A 118 -26.77 -12.35 18.41
CA VAL A 118 -27.98 -11.54 18.17
C VAL A 118 -28.99 -12.39 17.40
N ARG A 119 -30.22 -12.34 17.78
CA ARG A 119 -31.30 -12.86 16.95
C ARG A 119 -31.69 -11.80 15.94
N VAL A 120 -31.73 -12.19 14.67
CA VAL A 120 -32.18 -11.33 13.59
C VAL A 120 -33.44 -11.97 12.97
N VAL A 121 -34.50 -11.20 12.93
CA VAL A 121 -35.74 -11.56 12.24
C VAL A 121 -35.84 -10.69 11.00
N LEU A 122 -35.72 -11.31 9.84
CA LEU A 122 -35.78 -10.61 8.55
C LEU A 122 -37.20 -10.59 8.02
N LYS A 123 -37.59 -9.53 7.31
CA LYS A 123 -38.85 -9.51 6.56
C LYS A 123 -38.72 -10.50 5.39
N PRO A 124 -39.83 -11.20 5.03
CA PRO A 124 -39.84 -12.03 3.83
C PRO A 124 -39.37 -11.25 2.62
N GLU A 125 -38.62 -11.91 1.73
CA GLU A 125 -38.04 -11.32 0.53
C GLU A 125 -36.97 -10.23 0.77
N SER A 126 -36.39 -10.19 1.98
CA SER A 126 -35.28 -9.30 2.25
C SER A 126 -34.01 -9.76 1.55
N ASP A 127 -33.30 -8.81 0.96
CA ASP A 127 -31.94 -9.04 0.46
C ASP A 127 -30.95 -9.04 1.62
N VAL A 128 -30.12 -10.07 1.69
CA VAL A 128 -29.03 -10.17 2.67
C VAL A 128 -27.68 -10.31 1.96
N LEU A 129 -26.63 -9.79 2.60
CA LEU A 129 -25.25 -9.96 2.14
C LEU A 129 -24.61 -11.10 2.95
N LEU A 130 -24.39 -12.22 2.30
CA LEU A 130 -23.73 -13.38 2.91
C LEU A 130 -22.23 -13.27 2.73
N PRO A 131 -21.44 -13.38 3.82
CA PRO A 131 -19.99 -13.48 3.71
C PRO A 131 -19.60 -14.65 2.81
N SER A 132 -18.67 -14.41 1.92
CA SER A 132 -18.18 -15.39 0.97
C SER A 132 -16.72 -15.07 0.66
N THR A 133 -16.04 -15.94 -0.03
CA THR A 133 -14.70 -15.68 -0.58
C THR A 133 -14.74 -15.81 -2.10
N ARG A 134 -13.90 -15.05 -2.76
CA ARG A 134 -13.72 -15.11 -4.20
C ARG A 134 -12.25 -15.27 -4.52
N GLN A 135 -11.94 -16.12 -5.48
CA GLN A 135 -10.60 -16.23 -6.02
C GLN A 135 -10.44 -15.23 -7.17
N PHE A 136 -9.28 -14.58 -7.20
CA PHE A 136 -8.86 -13.73 -8.30
C PHE A 136 -7.75 -14.44 -9.09
N ASP A 137 -7.76 -14.26 -10.40
CA ASP A 137 -6.76 -14.86 -11.29
C ASP A 137 -5.40 -14.16 -11.21
N VAL A 138 -5.38 -12.91 -10.70
CA VAL A 138 -4.15 -12.13 -10.52
C VAL A 138 -3.44 -12.60 -9.27
N SER A 139 -2.32 -13.29 -9.45
CA SER A 139 -1.47 -13.82 -8.38
C SER A 139 -0.14 -13.09 -8.20
N SER A 140 0.21 -12.20 -9.13
CA SER A 140 1.50 -11.50 -9.13
C SER A 140 1.32 -10.01 -9.35
N ALA A 141 2.13 -9.21 -8.67
CA ALA A 141 2.10 -7.75 -8.77
C ALA A 141 3.48 -7.14 -8.53
N GLY A 142 3.66 -5.90 -8.99
CA GLY A 142 4.78 -5.05 -8.59
C GLY A 142 4.53 -4.47 -7.20
N GLN A 143 5.04 -5.14 -6.18
CA GLN A 143 4.95 -4.70 -4.79
C GLN A 143 6.21 -3.92 -4.39
N LEU A 144 6.11 -2.99 -3.46
CA LEU A 144 7.29 -2.36 -2.87
C LEU A 144 8.26 -3.43 -2.34
N PRO A 145 9.58 -3.17 -2.32
CA PRO A 145 10.54 -4.13 -1.77
C PRO A 145 10.13 -4.63 -0.40
N THR A 146 10.19 -5.94 -0.16
CA THR A 146 9.79 -6.54 1.12
C THR A 146 10.67 -6.00 2.26
N GLY A 147 10.05 -5.70 3.39
CA GLY A 147 10.74 -5.08 4.54
C GLY A 147 10.81 -3.55 4.46
N PHE A 148 10.58 -2.94 3.31
CA PHE A 148 10.54 -1.49 3.20
C PHE A 148 9.22 -0.90 3.69
N ASN A 149 9.29 -0.01 4.65
CA ASN A 149 8.15 0.75 5.12
C ASN A 149 8.45 2.26 5.12
N PRO A 150 7.84 3.07 4.22
CA PRO A 150 8.09 4.51 4.18
C PRO A 150 7.62 5.23 5.44
N GLY A 151 6.75 4.61 6.25
CA GLY A 151 6.29 5.15 7.52
C GLY A 151 7.37 5.21 8.60
N ASP A 152 8.47 4.46 8.46
CA ASP A 152 9.55 4.39 9.45
C ASP A 152 10.54 5.56 9.32
N LEU A 153 10.44 6.34 8.25
CA LEU A 153 11.34 7.48 8.00
C LEU A 153 11.12 8.68 8.93
N TYR A 154 9.93 8.82 9.47
CA TYR A 154 9.53 9.97 10.27
C TYR A 154 8.30 9.64 11.13
N PRO A 155 7.92 10.46 12.12
CA PRO A 155 6.71 10.25 12.91
C PRO A 155 5.44 10.30 12.05
N SER A 156 5.08 9.18 11.43
CA SER A 156 4.04 9.08 10.39
C SER A 156 2.74 8.42 10.86
N ARG A 157 2.58 8.17 12.17
CA ARG A 157 1.52 7.33 12.76
C ARG A 157 0.11 7.60 12.24
N ASN A 158 -0.20 8.86 11.92
CA ASN A 158 -1.52 9.29 11.47
C ASN A 158 -1.56 9.63 9.97
N HIS A 159 -0.50 9.34 9.22
CA HIS A 159 -0.44 9.68 7.81
C HIS A 159 -0.85 8.49 6.93
N PRO A 160 -1.74 8.72 5.94
CA PRO A 160 -2.04 7.72 4.93
C PRO A 160 -0.79 7.26 4.18
N ARG A 161 -0.81 6.03 3.66
CA ARG A 161 0.31 5.43 2.92
C ARG A 161 0.82 6.32 1.78
N ALA A 162 -0.09 6.96 1.05
CA ALA A 162 0.26 7.88 -0.04
C ALA A 162 1.14 9.05 0.43
N VAL A 163 0.82 9.64 1.59
CA VAL A 163 1.62 10.72 2.18
C VAL A 163 2.99 10.20 2.61
N GLN A 164 3.06 9.03 3.23
CA GLN A 164 4.33 8.40 3.61
C GLN A 164 5.23 8.17 2.39
N MET A 165 4.68 7.66 1.29
CA MET A 165 5.40 7.46 0.04
C MET A 165 5.85 8.78 -0.59
N THR A 166 5.04 9.83 -0.49
CA THR A 166 5.39 11.18 -0.95
C THR A 166 6.59 11.74 -0.20
N VAL A 167 6.60 11.60 1.13
CA VAL A 167 7.73 12.06 1.97
C VAL A 167 9.01 11.28 1.62
N PHE A 168 8.89 9.96 1.41
CA PHE A 168 10.02 9.16 0.94
C PHE A 168 10.54 9.65 -0.42
N ALA A 169 9.65 9.85 -1.39
CA ALA A 169 10.01 10.30 -2.73
C ALA A 169 10.72 11.66 -2.70
N MET A 170 10.26 12.58 -1.87
CA MET A 170 10.91 13.87 -1.67
C MET A 170 12.30 13.73 -1.03
N SER A 171 12.43 12.89 0.00
CA SER A 171 13.72 12.59 0.63
C SER A 171 14.70 11.96 -0.35
N ASP A 172 14.22 11.07 -1.22
CA ASP A 172 15.03 10.43 -2.26
C ASP A 172 15.50 11.44 -3.32
N ALA A 173 14.63 12.39 -3.72
CA ALA A 173 15.00 13.47 -4.63
C ALA A 173 16.03 14.41 -4.00
N LEU A 174 15.88 14.79 -2.74
CA LEU A 174 16.86 15.63 -2.03
C LEU A 174 18.22 14.93 -1.91
N ALA A 175 18.24 13.62 -1.67
CA ALA A 175 19.45 12.84 -1.66
C ALA A 175 20.14 12.79 -3.05
N ASP A 176 19.35 12.80 -4.13
CA ASP A 176 19.87 12.85 -5.51
C ASP A 176 20.45 14.22 -5.86
N LEU A 177 19.91 15.28 -5.30
CA LEU A 177 20.38 16.65 -5.52
C LEU A 177 21.86 16.84 -5.12
N GLY A 178 22.33 16.11 -4.11
CA GLY A 178 23.72 16.18 -3.63
C GLY A 178 24.07 17.45 -2.87
N VAL A 179 23.08 18.28 -2.54
CA VAL A 179 23.20 19.50 -1.74
C VAL A 179 22.26 19.37 -0.55
N ASP A 180 22.71 19.73 0.63
CA ASP A 180 21.83 19.72 1.80
C ASP A 180 20.74 20.82 1.71
N TRP A 181 19.58 20.53 2.35
CA TRP A 181 18.45 21.43 2.28
C TRP A 181 18.72 22.82 2.87
N ALA A 182 19.51 22.92 3.93
CA ALA A 182 19.82 24.21 4.56
C ALA A 182 20.61 25.12 3.60
N THR A 183 21.58 24.55 2.91
CA THR A 183 22.33 25.26 1.87
C THR A 183 21.46 25.72 0.71
N LEU A 184 20.51 24.90 0.29
CA LEU A 184 19.57 25.24 -0.77
C LEU A 184 18.62 26.37 -0.33
N ALA A 185 18.04 26.25 0.86
CA ALA A 185 17.07 27.21 1.41
C ALA A 185 17.70 28.58 1.68
N ASP A 186 18.99 28.62 2.00
CA ASP A 186 19.73 29.90 2.17
C ASP A 186 19.93 30.65 0.86
N LYS A 187 20.13 29.92 -0.24
CA LYS A 187 20.53 30.50 -1.54
C LYS A 187 19.37 30.68 -2.52
N VAL A 188 18.31 29.90 -2.39
CA VAL A 188 17.17 29.91 -3.31
C VAL A 188 15.90 30.27 -2.54
N PRO A 189 15.24 31.40 -2.89
CA PRO A 189 14.00 31.77 -2.24
C PRO A 189 12.90 30.73 -2.46
N ALA A 190 12.03 30.54 -1.47
CA ALA A 190 11.03 29.48 -1.47
C ALA A 190 10.05 29.56 -2.66
N ASP A 191 9.75 30.75 -3.15
CA ASP A 191 8.88 31.01 -4.32
C ASP A 191 9.57 30.65 -5.67
N ALA A 192 10.89 30.40 -5.65
CA ALA A 192 11.62 29.92 -6.80
C ALA A 192 11.80 28.37 -6.80
N ILE A 193 11.26 27.68 -5.77
CA ILE A 193 11.31 26.21 -5.67
C ILE A 193 9.91 25.65 -5.88
N SER A 194 9.79 24.69 -6.79
CA SER A 194 8.55 23.96 -7.02
C SER A 194 8.79 22.47 -6.92
N VAL A 195 7.83 21.76 -6.31
CA VAL A 195 7.83 20.31 -6.18
C VAL A 195 6.62 19.73 -6.93
N TYR A 196 6.87 18.80 -7.82
CA TYR A 196 5.81 18.08 -8.55
C TYR A 196 5.82 16.63 -8.12
N ILE A 197 4.68 16.15 -7.67
CA ILE A 197 4.51 14.79 -7.16
C ILE A 197 3.42 14.10 -7.97
N SER A 198 3.68 12.86 -8.36
CA SER A 198 2.68 12.00 -9.02
C SER A 198 2.73 10.59 -8.45
N SER A 199 1.61 9.89 -8.54
CA SER A 199 1.49 8.47 -8.17
C SER A 199 0.81 7.74 -9.33
N ALA A 200 1.30 6.54 -9.66
CA ALA A 200 0.63 5.66 -10.62
C ALA A 200 -0.62 4.99 -10.01
N MET A 201 -0.77 5.07 -8.69
CA MET A 201 -1.96 4.66 -7.98
C MET A 201 -2.70 5.93 -7.56
N GLY A 202 -3.59 6.35 -8.41
CA GLY A 202 -4.46 7.48 -8.17
C GLY A 202 -5.52 7.21 -7.12
#